data_f7e290c7f4b95a9ec637e9779df65972
#
_entry.id   f7e290c7f4b95a9ec637e9779df65972
#
_cell.length_a   1.000
_cell.length_b   1.000
_cell.length_c   1.000
_cell.angle_alpha   90.00
_cell.angle_beta   90.00
_cell.angle_gamma   90.00
#
_symmetry.space_group_name_H-M   'P 1'
#
loop_
_entity.id
_entity.type
_entity.pdbx_description
1 polymer ?
#
loop_
_entity_poly.entity_id
_entity_poly.type
_entity_poly.pdbx_seq_one_letter_code
_entity_poly.pdbx_strand_id
1 'polypeptide(L)'
;MPGAKESDAYPAMAERGYGWEKLMSEMFCQEYWAERGLKTFIARFHNVYGPCGTWDGGREKAPAAICRKIIEAKDKGSDTIEIWGDGSQTRSFMYIDDCTKGIDTITHFEPLVATPINLGSSELVSVNELVSIVEEIAGVRLKRKYILDAPKGVAGRNSDNTMIQRILHWEPNTTLRAGLAKTYAWIEQQYQDRKAGKRVVMDTI
;
A
#
# COMPACT_ATOMS: atom_id res chain seq x y z
N MET A 1 15.09 -7.53 -5.94
CA MET A 1 14.67 -8.53 -4.92
C MET A 1 13.48 -9.28 -5.49
N PRO A 2 13.44 -10.64 -5.46
CA PRO A 2 12.27 -11.35 -5.97
C PRO A 2 11.04 -11.01 -5.14
N GLY A 3 9.85 -11.07 -5.75
CA GLY A 3 8.58 -10.88 -5.06
C GLY A 3 8.31 -12.01 -4.05
N ALA A 4 7.58 -11.70 -2.98
CA ALA A 4 7.15 -12.71 -2.02
C ALA A 4 6.06 -13.58 -2.65
N LYS A 5 6.27 -14.91 -2.67
CA LYS A 5 5.31 -15.91 -3.15
C LYS A 5 4.38 -16.37 -2.03
N GLU A 6 3.25 -16.96 -2.39
CA GLU A 6 2.33 -17.56 -1.43
C GLU A 6 3.01 -18.67 -0.61
N SER A 7 3.91 -19.44 -1.22
CA SER A 7 4.68 -20.51 -0.57
C SER A 7 5.66 -20.00 0.49
N ASP A 8 6.12 -18.75 0.41
CA ASP A 8 7.12 -18.20 1.31
C ASP A 8 6.58 -17.95 2.73
N ALA A 9 5.26 -18.11 2.92
CA ALA A 9 4.67 -18.07 4.26
C ALA A 9 5.02 -19.27 5.14
N TYR A 10 5.53 -20.36 4.53
CA TYR A 10 5.89 -21.59 5.25
C TYR A 10 7.26 -22.11 4.80
N PRO A 11 8.14 -22.50 5.78
CA PRO A 11 7.94 -22.43 7.24
C PRO A 11 7.81 -21.00 7.74
N ALA A 12 6.88 -20.78 8.69
CA ALA A 12 6.53 -19.46 9.15
C ALA A 12 7.68 -18.80 9.93
N MET A 13 8.08 -17.61 9.50
CA MET A 13 9.08 -16.74 10.14
C MET A 13 8.47 -15.36 10.43
N ALA A 14 7.23 -15.35 10.93
CA ALA A 14 6.48 -14.13 11.16
C ALA A 14 7.11 -13.23 12.23
N GLU A 15 7.29 -11.95 11.90
CA GLU A 15 7.73 -10.94 12.86
C GLU A 15 6.62 -10.64 13.87
N ARG A 16 6.89 -10.86 15.15
CA ARG A 16 6.01 -10.48 16.27
C ARG A 16 4.57 -11.00 16.14
N GLY A 17 3.68 -10.57 17.04
CA GLY A 17 2.32 -11.08 17.15
C GLY A 17 1.43 -10.86 15.90
N TYR A 18 1.57 -9.72 15.21
CA TYR A 18 0.75 -9.40 14.05
C TYR A 18 0.87 -10.43 12.90
N GLY A 19 2.09 -10.81 12.54
CA GLY A 19 2.28 -11.79 11.46
C GLY A 19 1.74 -13.18 11.85
N TRP A 20 1.91 -13.60 13.10
CA TRP A 20 1.35 -14.84 13.61
C TRP A 20 -0.17 -14.82 13.65
N GLU A 21 -0.79 -13.69 14.06
CA GLU A 21 -2.24 -13.52 14.04
C GLU A 21 -2.81 -13.69 12.62
N LYS A 22 -2.17 -13.10 11.61
CA LYS A 22 -2.62 -13.23 10.21
C LYS A 22 -2.51 -14.67 9.71
N LEU A 23 -1.40 -15.35 9.97
CA LEU A 23 -1.26 -16.77 9.59
C LEU A 23 -2.28 -17.66 10.31
N MET A 24 -2.52 -17.44 11.60
CA MET A 24 -3.52 -18.19 12.37
C MET A 24 -4.93 -17.98 11.76
N SER A 25 -5.25 -16.75 11.36
CA SER A 25 -6.54 -16.45 10.71
C SER A 25 -6.70 -17.21 9.39
N GLU A 26 -5.63 -17.34 8.59
CA GLU A 26 -5.64 -18.14 7.37
C GLU A 26 -5.89 -19.62 7.67
N MET A 27 -5.18 -20.17 8.67
CA MET A 27 -5.36 -21.56 9.10
C MET A 27 -6.82 -21.81 9.53
N PHE A 28 -7.41 -20.94 10.33
CA PHE A 28 -8.82 -21.05 10.70
C PHE A 28 -9.75 -21.04 9.49
N CYS A 29 -9.51 -20.17 8.52
CA CYS A 29 -10.29 -20.15 7.29
C CYS A 29 -10.23 -21.50 6.54
N GLN A 30 -9.04 -22.10 6.46
CA GLN A 30 -8.83 -23.40 5.82
C GLN A 30 -9.52 -24.54 6.60
N GLU A 31 -9.37 -24.59 7.92
CA GLU A 31 -9.98 -25.60 8.78
C GLU A 31 -11.52 -25.51 8.78
N TYR A 32 -12.10 -24.31 8.85
CA TYR A 32 -13.55 -24.14 8.74
C TYR A 32 -14.10 -24.62 7.39
N TRP A 33 -13.35 -24.43 6.31
CA TRP A 33 -13.72 -25.00 5.03
C TRP A 33 -13.64 -26.53 5.06
N ALA A 34 -12.53 -27.10 5.55
CA ALA A 34 -12.31 -28.53 5.57
C ALA A 34 -13.32 -29.28 6.47
N GLU A 35 -13.62 -28.74 7.66
CA GLU A 35 -14.47 -29.42 8.66
C GLU A 35 -15.95 -29.10 8.51
N ARG A 36 -16.30 -27.90 8.02
CA ARG A 36 -17.66 -27.39 8.03
C ARG A 36 -18.22 -27.00 6.66
N GLY A 37 -17.40 -27.04 5.62
CA GLY A 37 -17.79 -26.59 4.28
C GLY A 37 -18.07 -25.08 4.19
N LEU A 38 -17.58 -24.28 5.15
CA LEU A 38 -17.73 -22.84 5.12
C LEU A 38 -16.79 -22.25 4.08
N LYS A 39 -17.33 -21.73 2.99
CA LYS A 39 -16.53 -21.07 1.96
C LYS A 39 -15.86 -19.82 2.51
N THR A 40 -14.54 -19.79 2.48
CA THR A 40 -13.72 -18.66 2.88
C THR A 40 -12.81 -18.27 1.72
N PHE A 41 -12.42 -16.99 1.63
CA PHE A 41 -11.49 -16.49 0.64
C PHE A 41 -10.38 -15.70 1.34
N ILE A 42 -9.13 -15.94 0.96
CA ILE A 42 -7.96 -15.46 1.68
C ILE A 42 -7.10 -14.61 0.73
N ALA A 43 -7.18 -13.30 0.86
CA ALA A 43 -6.34 -12.37 0.11
C ALA A 43 -5.23 -11.78 1.00
N ARG A 44 -3.97 -11.97 0.62
CA ARG A 44 -2.80 -11.39 1.29
C ARG A 44 -2.47 -10.05 0.67
N PHE A 45 -2.92 -8.98 1.32
CA PHE A 45 -2.70 -7.62 0.84
C PHE A 45 -1.24 -7.19 0.99
N HIS A 46 -0.69 -6.62 -0.08
CA HIS A 46 0.48 -5.75 -0.01
C HIS A 46 0.03 -4.30 0.21
N ASN A 47 0.99 -3.36 0.33
CA ASN A 47 0.62 -1.98 0.69
C ASN A 47 -0.41 -1.39 -0.28
N VAL A 48 -1.58 -1.06 0.25
CA VAL A 48 -2.67 -0.40 -0.50
C VAL A 48 -2.62 1.11 -0.22
N TYR A 49 -2.88 1.92 -1.24
CA TYR A 49 -2.98 3.37 -1.14
C TYR A 49 -4.04 3.91 -2.10
N GLY A 50 -4.54 5.11 -1.84
CA GLY A 50 -5.52 5.77 -2.70
C GLY A 50 -6.30 6.85 -1.97
N PRO A 51 -7.25 7.49 -2.65
CA PRO A 51 -8.23 8.38 -2.05
C PRO A 51 -9.03 7.72 -0.91
N CYS A 52 -9.58 8.52 -0.02
CA CYS A 52 -10.39 8.10 1.14
C CYS A 52 -9.63 7.31 2.21
N GLY A 53 -8.31 7.17 2.09
CA GLY A 53 -7.45 6.59 3.13
C GLY A 53 -6.89 7.64 4.08
N THR A 54 -6.32 7.17 5.19
CA THR A 54 -5.59 8.03 6.13
C THR A 54 -4.44 8.74 5.42
N TRP A 55 -4.41 10.07 5.48
CA TRP A 55 -3.40 10.88 4.79
C TRP A 55 -2.58 11.77 5.74
N ASP A 56 -2.95 11.84 7.04
CA ASP A 56 -2.27 12.58 8.10
C ASP A 56 -2.48 11.89 9.45
N GLY A 57 -1.77 12.34 10.51
CA GLY A 57 -1.94 11.84 11.88
C GLY A 57 -1.00 10.70 12.26
N GLY A 58 0.01 10.37 11.45
CA GLY A 58 1.08 9.42 11.76
C GLY A 58 0.73 7.94 11.50
N ARG A 59 -0.43 7.65 10.94
CA ARG A 59 -0.84 6.28 10.53
C ARG A 59 -0.87 6.10 9.02
N GLU A 60 -0.66 7.18 8.28
CA GLU A 60 -0.66 7.18 6.82
C GLU A 60 0.47 6.36 6.23
N LYS A 61 0.21 5.70 5.09
CA LYS A 61 1.24 5.01 4.31
C LYS A 61 2.12 6.02 3.54
N ALA A 62 3.32 5.58 3.16
CA ALA A 62 4.31 6.43 2.50
C ALA A 62 3.77 7.23 1.29
N PRO A 63 2.95 6.68 0.37
CA PRO A 63 2.38 7.46 -0.73
C PRO A 63 1.58 8.67 -0.25
N ALA A 64 0.70 8.49 0.73
CA ALA A 64 -0.11 9.58 1.28
C ALA A 64 0.75 10.58 2.07
N ALA A 65 1.69 10.10 2.89
CA ALA A 65 2.60 10.95 3.67
C ALA A 65 3.45 11.85 2.75
N ILE A 66 3.96 11.32 1.64
CA ILE A 66 4.78 12.08 0.69
C ILE A 66 3.92 13.10 -0.06
N CYS A 67 2.72 12.73 -0.52
CA CYS A 67 1.77 13.68 -1.12
C CYS A 67 1.51 14.85 -0.16
N ARG A 68 1.14 14.56 1.09
CA ARG A 68 0.88 15.59 2.11
C ARG A 68 2.10 16.49 2.35
N LYS A 69 3.28 15.91 2.57
CA LYS A 69 4.51 16.69 2.81
C LYS A 69 4.84 17.64 1.66
N ILE A 70 4.64 17.22 0.42
CA ILE A 70 4.88 18.06 -0.76
C ILE A 70 3.83 19.16 -0.86
N ILE A 71 2.55 18.88 -0.59
CA ILE A 71 1.48 19.87 -0.54
C ILE A 71 1.77 20.92 0.53
N GLU A 72 2.16 20.50 1.74
CA GLU A 72 2.54 21.39 2.83
C GLU A 72 3.76 22.26 2.49
N ALA A 73 4.77 21.67 1.85
CA ALA A 73 5.96 22.41 1.41
C ALA A 73 5.59 23.51 0.40
N LYS A 74 4.77 23.19 -0.60
CA LYS A 74 4.23 24.18 -1.56
C LYS A 74 3.48 25.31 -0.86
N ASP A 75 2.58 24.96 0.04
CA ASP A 75 1.76 25.94 0.75
C ASP A 75 2.57 26.89 1.64
N LYS A 76 3.61 26.36 2.27
CA LYS A 76 4.51 27.14 3.17
C LYS A 76 5.67 27.82 2.43
N GLY A 77 5.81 27.62 1.12
CA GLY A 77 6.96 28.12 0.35
C GLY A 77 8.29 27.48 0.76
N SER A 78 8.28 26.26 1.31
CA SER A 78 9.47 25.51 1.68
C SER A 78 10.12 24.89 0.44
N ASP A 79 11.45 24.88 0.40
CA ASP A 79 12.25 24.23 -0.64
C ASP A 79 12.73 22.82 -0.26
N THR A 80 12.26 22.27 0.89
CA THR A 80 12.81 21.06 1.50
C THR A 80 11.72 20.07 1.87
N ILE A 81 11.99 18.75 1.66
CA ILE A 81 11.18 17.64 2.15
C ILE A 81 11.99 16.71 3.05
N GLU A 82 11.46 16.30 4.19
CA GLU A 82 12.07 15.32 5.09
C GLU A 82 11.73 13.89 4.68
N ILE A 83 12.78 13.06 4.53
CA ILE A 83 12.70 11.63 4.18
C ILE A 83 13.29 10.81 5.33
N TRP A 84 12.53 9.85 5.83
CA TRP A 84 13.02 8.93 6.86
C TRP A 84 13.96 7.89 6.27
N GLY A 85 15.12 7.71 6.88
CA GLY A 85 16.22 6.92 6.35
C GLY A 85 16.95 7.65 5.24
N ASP A 86 17.60 6.91 4.35
CA ASP A 86 18.32 7.40 3.18
C ASP A 86 17.49 7.39 1.88
N GLY A 87 16.23 6.94 1.98
CA GLY A 87 15.30 6.84 0.86
C GLY A 87 15.58 5.69 -0.12
N SER A 88 16.53 4.80 0.19
CA SER A 88 16.86 3.63 -0.66
C SER A 88 15.93 2.43 -0.43
N GLN A 89 15.23 2.38 0.69
CA GLN A 89 14.29 1.29 0.99
C GLN A 89 13.20 1.21 -0.07
N THR A 90 12.91 -0.01 -0.52
CA THR A 90 11.98 -0.25 -1.63
C THR A 90 10.67 -0.88 -1.16
N ARG A 91 9.58 -0.51 -1.81
CA ARG A 91 8.22 -1.05 -1.58
C ARG A 91 7.46 -1.11 -2.89
N SER A 92 6.48 -2.00 -2.94
CA SER A 92 5.41 -1.90 -3.93
C SER A 92 4.15 -1.32 -3.28
N PHE A 93 3.36 -0.62 -4.08
CA PHE A 93 2.12 0.01 -3.63
C PHE A 93 1.02 -0.28 -4.64
N MET A 94 -0.05 -0.92 -4.19
CA MET A 94 -1.22 -1.23 -5.00
C MET A 94 -2.27 -0.12 -4.89
N TYR A 95 -2.78 0.35 -6.02
CA TYR A 95 -3.83 1.35 -6.02
C TYR A 95 -5.18 0.77 -5.57
N ILE A 96 -5.98 1.56 -4.87
CA ILE A 96 -7.22 1.10 -4.21
C ILE A 96 -8.23 0.49 -5.19
N ASP A 97 -8.36 1.01 -6.41
CA ASP A 97 -9.32 0.47 -7.39
C ASP A 97 -8.92 -0.95 -7.81
N ASP A 98 -7.61 -1.23 -7.97
CA ASP A 98 -7.12 -2.59 -8.22
C ASP A 98 -7.36 -3.51 -7.03
N CYS A 99 -7.21 -2.99 -5.81
CA CYS A 99 -7.49 -3.73 -4.59
C CYS A 99 -8.96 -4.16 -4.51
N THR A 100 -9.89 -3.24 -4.71
CA THR A 100 -11.34 -3.52 -4.67
C THR A 100 -11.75 -4.48 -5.77
N LYS A 101 -11.24 -4.30 -6.99
CA LYS A 101 -11.45 -5.24 -8.09
C LYS A 101 -10.90 -6.63 -7.76
N GLY A 102 -9.71 -6.71 -7.18
CA GLY A 102 -9.10 -7.97 -6.79
C GLY A 102 -9.91 -8.70 -5.72
N ILE A 103 -10.41 -7.99 -4.71
CA ILE A 103 -11.29 -8.55 -3.68
C ILE A 103 -12.56 -9.12 -4.32
N ASP A 104 -13.23 -8.33 -5.16
CA ASP A 104 -14.45 -8.76 -5.84
C ASP A 104 -14.21 -10.02 -6.69
N THR A 105 -13.14 -10.02 -7.49
CA THR A 105 -12.78 -11.17 -8.33
C THR A 105 -12.46 -12.42 -7.49
N ILE A 106 -11.65 -12.29 -6.44
CA ILE A 106 -11.26 -13.41 -5.57
C ILE A 106 -12.47 -14.02 -4.88
N THR A 107 -13.36 -13.19 -4.33
CA THR A 107 -14.52 -13.66 -3.55
C THR A 107 -15.62 -14.31 -4.40
N HIS A 108 -15.60 -14.11 -5.72
CA HIS A 108 -16.53 -14.73 -6.66
C HIS A 108 -15.91 -15.88 -7.48
N PHE A 109 -14.67 -16.28 -7.18
CA PHE A 109 -13.98 -17.34 -7.92
C PHE A 109 -13.82 -18.61 -7.08
N GLU A 110 -14.77 -19.55 -7.22
CA GLU A 110 -14.84 -20.80 -6.46
C GLU A 110 -13.51 -21.58 -6.33
N PRO A 111 -12.65 -21.65 -7.36
CA PRO A 111 -11.37 -22.37 -7.23
C PRO A 111 -10.41 -21.76 -6.20
N LEU A 112 -10.67 -20.56 -5.69
CA LEU A 112 -9.89 -19.90 -4.63
C LEU A 112 -10.46 -20.09 -3.23
N VAL A 113 -11.51 -20.90 -3.05
CA VAL A 113 -12.03 -21.23 -1.72
C VAL A 113 -10.91 -21.80 -0.85
N ALA A 114 -10.73 -21.25 0.34
CA ALA A 114 -9.72 -21.59 1.34
C ALA A 114 -8.27 -21.56 0.84
N THR A 115 -8.02 -20.91 -0.30
CA THR A 115 -6.69 -20.82 -0.93
C THR A 115 -6.12 -19.42 -0.76
N PRO A 116 -5.02 -19.24 0.00
CA PRO A 116 -4.36 -17.94 0.10
C PRO A 116 -3.79 -17.49 -1.24
N ILE A 117 -4.05 -16.23 -1.60
CA ILE A 117 -3.52 -15.61 -2.82
C ILE A 117 -2.99 -14.20 -2.53
N ASN A 118 -1.82 -13.88 -3.09
CA ASN A 118 -1.26 -12.54 -2.98
C ASN A 118 -2.08 -11.55 -3.83
N LEU A 119 -2.37 -10.39 -3.24
CA LEU A 119 -3.00 -9.27 -3.90
C LEU A 119 -2.16 -8.02 -3.67
N GLY A 120 -1.35 -7.65 -4.65
CA GLY A 120 -0.41 -6.54 -4.55
C GLY A 120 0.16 -6.14 -5.90
N SER A 121 0.88 -5.02 -5.93
CA SER A 121 1.61 -4.59 -7.12
C SER A 121 2.99 -5.25 -7.17
N SER A 122 3.43 -5.63 -8.37
CA SER A 122 4.80 -6.04 -8.66
C SER A 122 5.75 -4.86 -8.92
N GLU A 123 5.22 -3.64 -9.11
CA GLU A 123 5.99 -2.43 -9.36
C GLU A 123 6.76 -1.99 -8.09
N LEU A 124 8.07 -2.27 -8.06
CA LEU A 124 8.95 -1.95 -6.94
C LEU A 124 9.52 -0.54 -7.12
N VAL A 125 9.45 0.28 -6.07
CA VAL A 125 9.92 1.66 -6.08
C VAL A 125 10.66 1.98 -4.79
N SER A 126 11.75 2.75 -4.87
CA SER A 126 12.39 3.34 -3.70
C SER A 126 11.60 4.56 -3.19
N VAL A 127 11.81 4.91 -1.92
CA VAL A 127 11.19 6.14 -1.37
C VAL A 127 11.67 7.38 -2.13
N ASN A 128 12.93 7.39 -2.59
CA ASN A 128 13.46 8.48 -3.41
C ASN A 128 12.74 8.61 -4.76
N GLU A 129 12.47 7.50 -5.44
CA GLU A 129 11.69 7.49 -6.69
C GLU A 129 10.24 7.90 -6.44
N LEU A 130 9.63 7.41 -5.35
CA LEU A 130 8.28 7.80 -4.96
C LEU A 130 8.16 9.32 -4.76
N VAL A 131 9.15 9.95 -4.07
CA VAL A 131 9.21 11.41 -3.91
C VAL A 131 9.33 12.10 -5.27
N SER A 132 10.21 11.59 -6.16
CA SER A 132 10.40 12.18 -7.50
C SER A 132 9.11 12.15 -8.33
N ILE A 133 8.37 11.04 -8.29
CA ILE A 133 7.08 10.92 -9.01
C ILE A 133 6.07 11.95 -8.48
N VAL A 134 5.97 12.12 -7.15
CA VAL A 134 5.02 13.09 -6.57
C VAL A 134 5.47 14.53 -6.83
N GLU A 135 6.78 14.82 -6.80
CA GLU A 135 7.33 16.15 -7.20
C GLU A 135 6.94 16.51 -8.63
N GLU A 136 7.05 15.55 -9.56
CA GLU A 136 6.64 15.77 -10.96
C GLU A 136 5.12 16.02 -11.09
N ILE A 137 4.29 15.26 -10.35
CA ILE A 137 2.83 15.48 -10.31
C ILE A 137 2.51 16.87 -9.76
N ALA A 138 3.19 17.27 -8.69
CA ALA A 138 3.00 18.56 -8.01
C ALA A 138 3.59 19.75 -8.77
N GLY A 139 4.44 19.52 -9.79
CA GLY A 139 5.15 20.56 -10.54
C GLY A 139 6.18 21.30 -9.70
N VAL A 140 6.85 20.61 -8.76
CA VAL A 140 7.87 21.19 -7.87
C VAL A 140 9.11 20.30 -7.81
N ARG A 141 10.22 20.87 -7.32
CA ARG A 141 11.43 20.14 -6.99
C ARG A 141 11.91 20.62 -5.62
N LEU A 142 12.08 19.69 -4.68
CA LEU A 142 12.46 19.98 -3.30
C LEU A 142 13.83 19.39 -2.98
N LYS A 143 14.57 20.04 -2.11
CA LYS A 143 15.79 19.50 -1.51
C LYS A 143 15.41 18.39 -0.51
N ARG A 144 16.09 17.28 -0.56
CA ARG A 144 15.83 16.12 0.32
C ARG A 144 16.66 16.23 1.59
N LYS A 145 16.00 16.25 2.73
CA LYS A 145 16.63 16.18 4.06
C LYS A 145 16.40 14.78 4.63
N TYR A 146 17.47 13.99 4.71
CA TYR A 146 17.41 12.61 5.20
C TYR A 146 17.51 12.57 6.72
N ILE A 147 16.57 11.86 7.38
CA ILE A 147 16.56 11.60 8.83
C ILE A 147 17.00 10.16 9.05
N LEU A 148 18.32 9.96 9.19
CA LEU A 148 18.95 8.63 9.17
C LEU A 148 18.59 7.77 10.38
N ASP A 149 18.30 8.37 11.53
CA ASP A 149 17.95 7.70 12.78
C ASP A 149 16.45 7.32 12.89
N ALA A 150 15.65 7.72 11.89
CA ALA A 150 14.23 7.36 11.85
C ALA A 150 14.03 5.86 11.54
N PRO A 151 12.94 5.25 12.01
CA PRO A 151 12.62 3.84 11.74
C PRO A 151 12.51 3.57 10.24
N LYS A 152 13.31 2.64 9.71
CA LYS A 152 13.36 2.31 8.27
C LYS A 152 12.43 1.14 7.89
N GLY A 153 12.07 0.27 8.84
CA GLY A 153 11.37 -0.98 8.55
C GLY A 153 12.23 -1.97 7.74
N VAL A 154 11.59 -2.91 7.03
CA VAL A 154 12.29 -3.91 6.19
C VAL A 154 12.93 -3.27 4.96
N ALA A 155 14.02 -3.84 4.44
CA ALA A 155 14.77 -3.28 3.31
C ALA A 155 13.97 -3.21 1.99
N GLY A 156 13.15 -4.24 1.72
CA GLY A 156 12.31 -4.28 0.53
C GLY A 156 11.18 -5.31 0.66
N ARG A 157 10.06 -5.06 -0.02
CA ARG A 157 8.95 -6.01 -0.13
C ARG A 157 8.09 -5.68 -1.35
N ASN A 158 7.81 -6.67 -2.19
CA ASN A 158 6.84 -6.61 -3.28
C ASN A 158 6.09 -7.93 -3.42
N SER A 159 5.02 -7.95 -4.20
CA SER A 159 4.23 -9.15 -4.50
C SER A 159 4.84 -9.94 -5.66
N ASP A 160 4.89 -11.26 -5.52
CA ASP A 160 4.96 -12.16 -6.68
C ASP A 160 3.53 -12.40 -7.16
N ASN A 161 3.22 -11.99 -8.38
CA ASN A 161 1.87 -12.07 -8.94
C ASN A 161 1.69 -13.26 -9.88
N THR A 162 2.64 -14.21 -9.92
CA THR A 162 2.58 -15.38 -10.82
C THR A 162 1.31 -16.20 -10.58
N MET A 163 0.91 -16.40 -9.34
CA MET A 163 -0.26 -17.21 -9.01
C MET A 163 -1.56 -16.51 -9.42
N ILE A 164 -1.74 -15.23 -9.10
CA ILE A 164 -2.95 -14.49 -9.44
C ILE A 164 -3.12 -14.36 -10.96
N GLN A 165 -2.04 -14.09 -11.70
CA GLN A 165 -2.05 -14.06 -13.16
C GLN A 165 -2.46 -15.41 -13.75
N ARG A 166 -1.90 -16.51 -13.24
CA ARG A 166 -2.20 -17.86 -13.73
C ARG A 166 -3.66 -18.25 -13.50
N ILE A 167 -4.22 -17.90 -12.34
CA ILE A 167 -5.55 -18.36 -11.93
C ILE A 167 -6.65 -17.43 -12.41
N LEU A 168 -6.45 -16.12 -12.30
CA LEU A 168 -7.48 -15.12 -12.62
C LEU A 168 -7.25 -14.43 -13.98
N HIS A 169 -6.16 -14.74 -14.68
CA HIS A 169 -5.74 -14.07 -15.91
C HIS A 169 -5.72 -12.54 -15.77
N TRP A 170 -5.45 -12.06 -14.56
CA TRP A 170 -5.41 -10.66 -14.19
C TRP A 170 -4.42 -10.44 -13.05
N GLU A 171 -3.93 -9.21 -12.93
CA GLU A 171 -3.19 -8.69 -11.78
C GLU A 171 -3.45 -7.19 -11.63
N PRO A 172 -3.17 -6.58 -10.45
CA PRO A 172 -3.13 -5.13 -10.29
C PRO A 172 -2.23 -4.47 -11.32
N ASN A 173 -2.77 -3.52 -12.10
CA ASN A 173 -2.08 -2.93 -13.24
C ASN A 173 -2.14 -1.40 -13.32
N THR A 174 -2.76 -0.75 -12.36
CA THR A 174 -2.69 0.71 -12.24
C THR A 174 -1.26 1.10 -11.89
N THR A 175 -0.57 1.81 -12.79
CA THR A 175 0.79 2.27 -12.55
C THR A 175 0.84 3.18 -11.32
N LEU A 176 1.97 3.13 -10.58
CA LEU A 176 2.14 3.96 -9.38
C LEU A 176 1.92 5.45 -9.69
N ARG A 177 2.44 5.94 -10.82
CA ARG A 177 2.25 7.33 -11.26
C ARG A 177 0.78 7.71 -11.45
N ALA A 178 0.00 6.85 -12.11
CA ALA A 178 -1.43 7.10 -12.35
C ALA A 178 -2.24 7.13 -11.04
N GLY A 179 -1.99 6.17 -10.15
CA GLY A 179 -2.64 6.14 -8.84
C GLY A 179 -2.22 7.31 -7.94
N LEU A 180 -0.93 7.69 -7.97
CA LEU A 180 -0.43 8.85 -7.22
C LEU A 180 -1.03 10.18 -7.71
N ALA A 181 -1.24 10.35 -9.01
CA ALA A 181 -1.89 11.57 -9.52
C ALA A 181 -3.29 11.75 -8.93
N LYS A 182 -4.10 10.68 -8.88
CA LYS A 182 -5.43 10.70 -8.28
C LYS A 182 -5.37 10.92 -6.76
N THR A 183 -4.43 10.24 -6.09
CA THR A 183 -4.25 10.34 -4.63
C THR A 183 -3.79 11.74 -4.23
N TYR A 184 -2.84 12.33 -4.97
CA TYR A 184 -2.34 13.68 -4.74
C TYR A 184 -3.47 14.71 -4.87
N ALA A 185 -4.22 14.67 -5.97
CA ALA A 185 -5.32 15.61 -6.20
C ALA A 185 -6.39 15.52 -5.08
N TRP A 186 -6.70 14.30 -4.63
CA TRP A 186 -7.63 14.11 -3.53
C TRP A 186 -7.09 14.66 -2.20
N ILE A 187 -5.82 14.38 -1.85
CA ILE A 187 -5.20 14.89 -0.62
C ILE A 187 -5.08 16.42 -0.67
N GLU A 188 -4.73 17.00 -1.83
CA GLU A 188 -4.67 18.45 -2.00
C GLU A 188 -6.03 19.10 -1.73
N GLN A 189 -7.12 18.51 -2.23
CA GLN A 189 -8.47 18.97 -1.92
C GLN A 189 -8.80 18.86 -0.43
N GLN A 190 -8.48 17.71 0.22
CA GLN A 190 -8.67 17.53 1.67
C GLN A 190 -7.88 18.56 2.49
N TYR A 191 -6.66 18.84 2.07
CA TYR A 191 -5.80 19.83 2.73
C TYR A 191 -6.40 21.24 2.64
N GLN A 192 -6.89 21.65 1.47
CA GLN A 192 -7.54 22.95 1.27
C GLN A 192 -8.87 23.05 2.04
N ASP A 193 -9.67 22.00 2.03
CA ASP A 193 -10.93 21.94 2.79
C ASP A 193 -10.67 22.07 4.30
N ARG A 194 -9.64 21.41 4.84
CA ARG A 194 -9.22 21.56 6.23
C ARG A 194 -8.81 23.02 6.54
N LYS A 195 -8.03 23.67 5.67
CA LYS A 195 -7.65 25.08 5.84
C LYS A 195 -8.86 26.01 5.83
N ALA A 196 -9.89 25.67 5.08
CA ALA A 196 -11.15 26.39 5.04
C ALA A 196 -12.11 26.07 6.21
N GLY A 197 -11.68 25.26 7.19
CA GLY A 197 -12.48 24.84 8.34
C GLY A 197 -13.60 23.85 8.02
N LYS A 198 -13.55 23.19 6.85
CA LYS A 198 -14.50 22.15 6.48
C LYS A 198 -14.10 20.80 7.09
N ARG A 199 -15.10 19.94 7.28
CA ARG A 199 -14.87 18.56 7.70
C ARG A 199 -14.11 17.78 6.65
N VAL A 200 -13.07 17.04 7.04
CA VAL A 200 -12.27 16.16 6.17
C VAL A 200 -12.36 14.70 6.60
N VAL A 201 -11.95 13.77 5.75
CA VAL A 201 -12.07 12.32 6.02
C VAL A 201 -11.42 11.89 7.34
N MET A 202 -10.35 12.56 7.76
CA MET A 202 -9.64 12.26 9.02
C MET A 202 -10.46 12.54 10.30
N ASP A 203 -11.48 13.38 10.21
CA ASP A 203 -12.30 13.78 11.38
C ASP A 203 -13.35 12.71 11.74
N THR A 204 -13.36 11.58 11.04
CA THR A 204 -14.38 10.51 11.16
C THR A 204 -13.87 9.18 11.71
N ILE A 205 -12.56 9.09 12.06
CA ILE A 205 -11.93 7.84 12.54
C ILE A 205 -11.50 7.97 13.99
#